data_dc882c7fa40347573f8eb9cc697678f0
#
_entry.id   dc882c7fa40347573f8eb9cc697678f0
#
_cell.length_a   1.000
_cell.length_b   1.000
_cell.length_c   1.000
_cell.angle_alpha   90.00
_cell.angle_beta   90.00
_cell.angle_gamma   90.00
#
_symmetry.space_group_name_H-M   'P 1'
#
loop_
_entity.id
_entity.type
_entity.pdbx_description
1 polymer ?
#
loop_
_entity_poly.entity_id
_entity_poly.type
_entity_poly.pdbx_seq_one_letter_code
_entity_poly.pdbx_strand_id
1 'polypeptide(L)'
;MNKTAIALLALLASSASLAATPWQKITQPVPGSAQSIGSFSNGCIIGADTLPIQSEHYQVMRTDQRRYFGHPDLVMFIQRLSRQVSNLGMGTVLIGDMGMPAGGRFNGGHASH
;
A
#
# COMPACT_ATOMS: atom_id res chain seq x y z
N MET A 1 36.27 -33.48 -8.11
CA MET A 1 35.12 -34.02 -7.37
C MET A 1 34.26 -32.93 -6.71
N ASN A 2 34.86 -31.86 -6.20
CA ASN A 2 34.11 -30.85 -5.46
C ASN A 2 33.54 -29.73 -6.33
N LYS A 3 33.90 -29.70 -7.63
CA LYS A 3 33.45 -28.62 -8.55
C LYS A 3 31.95 -28.71 -8.89
N THR A 4 31.40 -29.93 -8.95
CA THR A 4 29.97 -30.14 -9.20
C THR A 4 29.09 -29.82 -8.00
N ALA A 5 29.55 -30.06 -6.78
CA ALA A 5 28.84 -29.74 -5.56
C ALA A 5 28.74 -28.19 -5.32
N ILE A 6 29.79 -27.45 -5.67
CA ILE A 6 29.86 -25.99 -5.57
C ILE A 6 28.90 -25.35 -6.59
N ALA A 7 28.81 -25.88 -7.80
CA ALA A 7 27.89 -25.39 -8.83
C ALA A 7 26.41 -25.61 -8.45
N LEU A 8 26.07 -26.71 -7.77
CA LEU A 8 24.72 -26.96 -7.27
C LEU A 8 24.33 -25.99 -6.15
N LEU A 9 25.24 -25.65 -5.25
CA LEU A 9 24.98 -24.69 -4.19
C LEU A 9 24.73 -23.27 -4.74
N ALA A 10 25.45 -22.86 -5.78
CA ALA A 10 25.26 -21.56 -6.42
C ALA A 10 23.92 -21.43 -7.13
N LEU A 11 23.38 -22.51 -7.69
CA LEU A 11 22.06 -22.55 -8.30
C LEU A 11 20.92 -22.45 -7.28
N LEU A 12 21.08 -22.98 -6.09
CA LEU A 12 20.10 -22.90 -5.01
C LEU A 12 20.02 -21.49 -4.38
N ALA A 13 21.11 -20.73 -4.42
CA ALA A 13 21.15 -19.36 -3.91
C ALA A 13 20.44 -18.34 -4.83
N SER A 14 20.28 -18.65 -6.11
CA SER A 14 19.63 -17.76 -7.08
C SER A 14 18.11 -17.77 -7.06
N SER A 15 17.49 -18.72 -6.36
CA SER A 15 16.02 -18.81 -6.26
C SER A 15 15.40 -17.92 -5.17
N ALA A 16 16.20 -17.17 -4.40
CA ALA A 16 15.74 -16.31 -3.32
C ALA A 16 15.29 -14.90 -3.75
N SER A 17 15.28 -14.60 -5.07
CA SER A 17 15.02 -13.25 -5.61
C SER A 17 13.54 -12.88 -5.76
N LEU A 18 12.61 -13.77 -5.40
CA LEU A 18 11.15 -13.55 -5.55
C LEU A 18 10.46 -13.15 -4.25
N ALA A 19 11.20 -12.67 -3.24
CA ALA A 19 10.63 -12.22 -1.99
C ALA A 19 9.77 -10.96 -2.19
N ALA A 20 8.67 -10.85 -1.43
CA ALA A 20 7.86 -9.65 -1.34
C ALA A 20 8.73 -8.43 -1.00
N THR A 21 8.36 -7.26 -1.49
CA THR A 21 9.08 -6.03 -1.18
C THR A 21 9.07 -5.78 0.33
N PRO A 22 10.12 -5.16 0.90
CA PRO A 22 10.15 -4.84 2.33
C PRO A 22 8.94 -4.03 2.80
N TRP A 23 8.40 -3.19 1.95
CA TRP A 23 7.23 -2.36 2.23
C TRP A 23 5.96 -3.17 2.53
N GLN A 24 5.79 -4.31 1.89
CA GLN A 24 4.64 -5.19 2.11
C GLN A 24 4.66 -5.89 3.47
N LYS A 25 5.82 -6.00 4.08
CA LYS A 25 5.98 -6.60 5.41
C LYS A 25 5.59 -5.65 6.54
N ILE A 26 5.49 -4.35 6.25
CA ILE A 26 5.07 -3.35 7.21
C ILE A 26 3.56 -3.38 7.30
N THR A 27 3.03 -3.70 8.49
CA THR A 27 1.59 -3.88 8.71
C THR A 27 0.94 -2.71 9.44
N GLN A 28 1.75 -1.81 10.01
CA GLN A 28 1.29 -0.64 10.74
C GLN A 28 2.00 0.62 10.25
N PRO A 29 1.33 1.77 10.29
CA PRO A 29 1.98 3.04 9.96
C PRO A 29 3.18 3.32 10.87
N VAL A 30 4.18 3.98 10.32
CA VAL A 30 5.31 4.49 11.10
C VAL A 30 4.80 5.66 11.95
N PRO A 31 4.99 5.63 13.29
CA PRO A 31 4.54 6.72 14.15
C PRO A 31 5.24 8.04 13.84
N GLY A 32 4.51 9.14 14.00
CA GLY A 32 5.04 10.48 13.83
C GLY A 32 4.04 11.41 13.17
N SER A 33 4.45 12.66 12.97
CA SER A 33 3.67 13.63 12.21
C SER A 33 3.58 13.21 10.75
N ALA A 34 2.43 13.40 10.13
CA ALA A 34 2.19 13.01 8.76
C ALA A 34 3.17 13.71 7.80
N GLN A 35 3.92 12.90 7.07
CA GLN A 35 4.92 13.40 6.12
C GLN A 35 5.08 12.44 4.96
N SER A 36 4.82 12.92 3.75
CA SER A 36 5.14 12.22 2.51
C SER A 36 6.58 12.54 2.12
N ILE A 37 7.37 11.51 1.85
CA ILE A 37 8.81 11.61 1.59
C ILE A 37 9.11 11.00 0.24
N GLY A 38 9.90 11.70 -0.57
CA GLY A 38 10.31 11.23 -1.89
C GLY A 38 9.37 11.67 -3.00
N SER A 39 9.29 10.88 -4.06
CA SER A 39 8.46 11.15 -5.23
C SER A 39 7.28 10.18 -5.32
N PHE A 40 6.33 10.51 -6.20
CA PHE A 40 5.16 9.66 -6.45
C PHE A 40 5.52 8.25 -6.96
N SER A 41 6.68 8.07 -7.57
CA SER A 41 7.15 6.78 -8.08
C SER A 41 8.12 6.06 -7.14
N ASN A 42 8.66 6.76 -6.17
CA ASN A 42 9.65 6.23 -5.23
C ASN A 42 9.54 7.00 -3.91
N GLY A 43 8.48 6.79 -3.19
CA GLY A 43 8.19 7.51 -1.96
C GLY A 43 7.80 6.58 -0.82
N CYS A 44 7.77 7.17 0.36
CA CYS A 44 7.25 6.55 1.56
C CYS A 44 6.48 7.58 2.39
N ILE A 45 5.83 7.14 3.45
CA ILE A 45 5.05 8.01 4.33
C ILE A 45 5.29 7.67 5.79
N ILE A 46 5.39 8.69 6.60
CA ILE A 46 5.37 8.63 8.06
C ILE A 46 4.03 9.19 8.53
N GLY A 47 3.48 8.64 9.60
CA GLY A 47 2.22 9.12 10.15
C GLY A 47 1.02 8.93 9.22
N ALA A 48 1.01 7.88 8.42
CA ALA A 48 -0.14 7.55 7.61
C ALA A 48 -1.36 7.25 8.48
N ASP A 49 -2.54 7.52 7.95
CA ASP A 49 -3.80 7.18 8.56
C ASP A 49 -4.48 6.05 7.77
N THR A 50 -5.36 5.34 8.43
CA THR A 50 -6.16 4.27 7.83
C THR A 50 -7.48 4.84 7.33
N LEU A 51 -7.83 4.58 6.08
CA LEU A 51 -9.20 4.77 5.65
C LEU A 51 -10.04 3.65 6.26
N PRO A 52 -11.06 3.94 7.11
CA PRO A 52 -11.91 2.91 7.67
C PRO A 52 -12.54 2.05 6.57
N ILE A 53 -12.46 0.73 6.75
CA ILE A 53 -12.94 -0.21 5.72
C ILE A 53 -14.46 -0.16 5.58
N GLN A 54 -15.16 0.04 6.69
CA GLN A 54 -16.63 0.11 6.71
C GLN A 54 -17.10 1.56 6.70
N SER A 55 -17.94 1.89 5.72
CA SER A 55 -18.57 3.19 5.61
C SER A 55 -19.89 3.05 4.86
N GLU A 56 -20.83 3.94 5.14
CA GLU A 56 -22.10 4.04 4.41
C GLU A 56 -21.94 4.69 3.04
N HIS A 57 -20.84 5.41 2.81
CA HIS A 57 -20.67 6.27 1.64
C HIS A 57 -19.64 5.75 0.66
N TYR A 58 -18.76 4.87 1.09
CA TYR A 58 -17.75 4.25 0.23
C TYR A 58 -17.54 2.79 0.61
N GLN A 59 -16.92 2.05 -0.31
CA GLN A 59 -16.50 0.69 -0.09
C GLN A 59 -15.03 0.54 -0.48
N VAL A 60 -14.21 0.05 0.45
CA VAL A 60 -12.82 -0.28 0.16
C VAL A 60 -12.78 -1.65 -0.52
N MET A 61 -12.15 -1.68 -1.68
CA MET A 61 -11.92 -2.90 -2.44
C MET A 61 -10.57 -3.51 -2.03
N ARG A 62 -10.40 -4.81 -2.21
CA ARG A 62 -9.13 -5.51 -1.99
C ARG A 62 -8.49 -5.20 -0.62
N THR A 63 -9.24 -5.41 0.45
CA THR A 63 -8.78 -5.15 1.82
C THR A 63 -7.61 -6.04 2.24
N ASP A 64 -7.44 -7.20 1.61
CA ASP A 64 -6.34 -8.13 1.82
C ASP A 64 -4.97 -7.57 1.48
N GLN A 65 -4.90 -6.61 0.56
CA GLN A 65 -3.65 -5.99 0.13
C GLN A 65 -3.17 -4.85 1.03
N ARG A 66 -3.96 -4.45 2.02
CA ARG A 66 -3.65 -3.32 2.93
C ARG A 66 -3.27 -2.04 2.21
N ARG A 67 -3.95 -1.72 1.10
CA ARG A 67 -3.71 -0.52 0.28
C ARG A 67 -4.76 0.55 0.53
N TYR A 68 -5.13 0.74 1.81
CA TYR A 68 -6.13 1.72 2.25
C TYR A 68 -5.56 2.68 3.30
N PHE A 69 -4.25 2.93 3.22
CA PHE A 69 -3.54 3.89 4.05
C PHE A 69 -3.12 5.10 3.20
N GLY A 70 -2.97 6.24 3.85
CA GLY A 70 -2.51 7.44 3.19
C GLY A 70 -2.30 8.60 4.16
N HIS A 71 -1.92 9.73 3.62
CA HIS A 71 -1.84 10.97 4.40
C HIS A 71 -3.21 11.28 5.02
N PRO A 72 -3.28 11.74 6.27
CA PRO A 72 -4.55 12.05 6.92
C PRO A 72 -5.44 13.00 6.12
N ASP A 73 -4.86 13.97 5.41
CA ASP A 73 -5.61 14.89 4.55
C ASP A 73 -6.29 14.18 3.39
N LEU A 74 -5.62 13.17 2.81
CA LEU A 74 -6.20 12.36 1.75
C LEU A 74 -7.37 11.51 2.29
N VAL A 75 -7.20 10.91 3.45
CA VAL A 75 -8.26 10.13 4.10
C VAL A 75 -9.49 11.00 4.34
N MET A 76 -9.30 12.19 4.89
CA MET A 76 -10.39 13.15 5.09
C MET A 76 -11.06 13.58 3.79
N PHE A 77 -10.25 13.82 2.75
CA PHE A 77 -10.76 14.20 1.43
C PHE A 77 -11.67 13.12 0.86
N ILE A 78 -11.24 11.85 0.91
CA ILE A 78 -12.03 10.71 0.42
C ILE A 78 -13.34 10.59 1.19
N GLN A 79 -13.31 10.74 2.50
CA GLN A 79 -14.51 10.67 3.33
C GLN A 79 -15.50 11.79 3.00
N ARG A 80 -15.03 13.02 2.79
CA ARG A 80 -15.87 14.17 2.39
C ARG A 80 -16.45 13.97 1.01
N LEU A 81 -15.61 13.59 0.05
CA LEU A 81 -16.03 13.36 -1.33
C LEU A 81 -17.11 12.28 -1.39
N SER A 82 -16.90 11.17 -0.71
CA SER A 82 -17.84 10.04 -0.68
C SER A 82 -19.21 10.45 -0.10
N ARG A 83 -19.18 11.26 0.94
CA ARG A 83 -20.41 11.80 1.55
C ARG A 83 -21.15 12.73 0.60
N GLN A 84 -20.44 13.59 -0.11
CA GLN A 84 -21.05 14.49 -1.09
C GLN A 84 -21.65 13.72 -2.27
N VAL A 85 -20.95 12.71 -2.78
CA VAL A 85 -21.46 11.84 -3.84
C VAL A 85 -22.75 11.13 -3.40
N SER A 86 -22.76 10.62 -2.16
CA SER A 86 -23.94 9.99 -1.57
C SER A 86 -25.12 10.96 -1.45
N ASN A 87 -24.85 12.18 -0.98
CA ASN A 87 -25.88 13.21 -0.83
C ASN A 87 -26.49 13.65 -2.17
N LEU A 88 -25.72 13.54 -3.26
CA LEU A 88 -26.22 13.81 -4.61
C LEU A 88 -26.99 12.63 -5.21
N GLY A 89 -27.14 11.52 -4.49
CA GLY A 89 -27.83 10.32 -4.98
C GLY A 89 -27.06 9.56 -6.05
N MET A 90 -25.74 9.74 -6.14
CA MET A 90 -24.91 9.12 -7.17
C MET A 90 -24.37 7.73 -6.77
N GLY A 91 -24.77 7.23 -5.60
CA GLY A 91 -24.41 5.90 -5.14
C GLY A 91 -23.16 5.87 -4.26
N THR A 92 -22.57 4.69 -4.14
CA THR A 92 -21.42 4.41 -3.28
C THR A 92 -20.11 4.54 -4.06
N VAL A 93 -19.15 5.28 -3.51
CA VAL A 93 -17.82 5.40 -4.10
C VAL A 93 -17.02 4.13 -3.83
N LEU A 94 -16.38 3.59 -4.84
CA LEU A 94 -15.49 2.44 -4.72
C LEU A 94 -14.05 2.94 -4.60
N ILE A 95 -13.37 2.55 -3.53
CA ILE A 95 -11.98 2.92 -3.29
C ILE A 95 -11.09 1.74 -3.66
N GLY A 96 -10.25 1.95 -4.67
CA GLY A 96 -9.25 0.97 -5.09
C GLY A 96 -7.97 1.04 -4.25
N ASP A 97 -6.85 1.14 -4.92
CA ASP A 97 -5.56 1.23 -4.23
C ASP A 97 -5.27 2.68 -3.81
N MET A 98 -4.97 2.87 -2.54
CA MET A 98 -4.39 4.10 -1.99
C MET A 98 -2.89 3.87 -1.78
N GLY A 99 -2.48 3.62 -0.56
CA GLY A 99 -1.12 3.31 -0.18
C GLY A 99 -1.06 2.22 0.88
N MET A 100 0.11 1.62 1.02
CA MET A 100 0.43 0.72 2.12
C MET A 100 0.75 1.51 3.39
N PRO A 101 0.81 0.86 4.58
CA PRO A 101 0.99 1.56 5.86
C PRO A 101 2.17 2.53 5.93
N ALA A 102 3.28 2.23 5.26
CA ALA A 102 4.45 3.11 5.16
C ALA A 102 4.72 3.59 3.73
N GLY A 103 3.78 3.41 2.81
CA GLY A 103 3.97 3.69 1.40
C GLY A 103 4.85 2.65 0.71
N GLY A 104 5.63 3.07 -0.25
CA GLY A 104 6.52 2.19 -0.99
C GLY A 104 5.87 1.51 -2.19
N ARG A 105 6.63 0.69 -2.88
CA ARG A 105 6.19 0.01 -4.10
C ARG A 105 5.28 -1.17 -3.78
N PHE A 106 4.22 -1.29 -4.56
CA PHE A 106 3.39 -2.49 -4.59
C PHE A 106 4.11 -3.64 -5.30
N ASN A 107 3.78 -4.86 -4.90
CA ASN A 107 4.14 -6.03 -5.68
C ASN A 107 3.26 -6.08 -6.94
N GLY A 108 3.84 -6.38 -8.10
CA GLY A 108 3.11 -6.50 -9.36
C GLY A 108 3.11 -5.26 -10.25
N GLY A 109 4.06 -4.35 -10.10
CA GLY A 109 4.36 -3.29 -11.07
C GLY A 109 3.61 -1.97 -10.89
N HIS A 110 2.75 -1.84 -9.89
CA HIS A 110 2.14 -0.56 -9.54
C HIS A 110 2.93 0.09 -8.40
N ALA A 111 3.17 1.39 -8.53
CA ALA A 111 3.74 2.17 -7.44
C ALA A 111 2.60 2.76 -6.59
N SER A 112 2.80 2.86 -5.28
CA SER A 112 1.92 3.66 -4.44
C SER A 112 2.22 5.13 -4.71
N HIS A 113 1.21 5.88 -4.96
CA HIS A 113 1.27 7.32 -5.18
C HIS A 113 0.99 8.07 -3.91
#